data_e6e2997694d2c3fe85ff445895926e15
#
_entry.id   e6e2997694d2c3fe85ff445895926e15
#
_cell.length_a   1.000
_cell.length_b   1.000
_cell.length_c   1.000
_cell.angle_alpha   90.00
_cell.angle_beta   90.00
_cell.angle_gamma   90.00
#
_symmetry.space_group_name_H-M   'P 1'
#
loop_
_entity.id
_entity.type
_entity.pdbx_description
1 polymer ?
#
loop_
_entity_poly.entity_id
_entity_poly.type
_entity_poly.pdbx_seq_one_letter_code
_entity_poly.pdbx_strand_id
1 'polypeptide(L)'
;DHDGKIEAGDFCLFTPGVRIAAAKHIKIGDGCMFANSCYVSDADWHGIYNRAEPVGNAKPIELKDNVWIGDRAIVGKGVTIGKNSIVAAGSVVVKDVPSNVIVGGNPAKIIKDLDPTKESFTRIDLFQDPDALENLYDSLDRLDLGQNSSWNWIRSIICCRCVCLCSTICQ
;
A
#
# COMPACT_ATOMS: atom_id res chain seq x y z
N ASP A 1 -3.11 -4.19 -30.25
CA ASP A 1 -2.07 -4.59 -29.29
C ASP A 1 -2.00 -3.48 -28.24
N HIS A 2 -2.26 -3.83 -26.99
CA HIS A 2 -2.09 -2.90 -25.88
C HIS A 2 -0.80 -3.31 -25.18
N ASP A 3 0.31 -2.61 -25.50
CA ASP A 3 1.63 -2.83 -24.92
C ASP A 3 1.76 -2.10 -23.58
N GLY A 4 0.83 -2.37 -22.65
CA GLY A 4 0.90 -1.82 -21.31
C GLY A 4 2.19 -2.24 -20.62
N LYS A 5 2.96 -1.26 -20.13
CA LYS A 5 4.24 -1.49 -19.46
C LYS A 5 4.14 -1.14 -17.98
N ILE A 6 4.68 -2.01 -17.13
CA ILE A 6 4.88 -1.73 -15.70
C ILE A 6 6.37 -1.86 -15.42
N GLU A 7 6.95 -0.80 -14.86
CA GLU A 7 8.34 -0.77 -14.39
C GLU A 7 8.32 -0.50 -12.88
N ALA A 8 8.97 -1.33 -12.12
CA ALA A 8 9.15 -1.14 -10.70
C ALA A 8 10.65 -1.06 -10.38
N GLY A 9 11.00 -0.13 -9.53
CA GLY A 9 12.35 0.00 -8.96
C GLY A 9 12.62 -1.04 -7.89
N ASP A 10 13.76 -0.88 -7.23
CA ASP A 10 14.26 -1.82 -6.23
C ASP A 10 13.54 -1.66 -4.88
N PHE A 11 13.57 -2.72 -4.06
CA PHE A 11 13.08 -2.74 -2.68
C PHE A 11 11.60 -2.40 -2.49
N CYS A 12 10.78 -2.56 -3.53
CA CYS A 12 9.34 -2.35 -3.45
C CYS A 12 8.63 -3.46 -2.67
N LEU A 13 7.60 -3.09 -1.90
CA LEU A 13 6.74 -4.04 -1.19
C LEU A 13 5.35 -4.07 -1.82
N PHE A 14 4.91 -5.25 -2.22
CA PHE A 14 3.54 -5.50 -2.66
C PHE A 14 2.88 -6.49 -1.72
N THR A 15 1.88 -6.06 -0.99
CA THR A 15 1.13 -6.92 -0.06
C THR A 15 -0.03 -7.62 -0.76
N PRO A 16 -0.70 -8.60 -0.11
CA PRO A 16 -1.77 -9.36 -0.76
C PRO A 16 -2.90 -8.50 -1.33
N GLY A 17 -3.40 -8.89 -2.51
CA GLY A 17 -4.52 -8.22 -3.17
C GLY A 17 -4.18 -6.93 -3.90
N VAL A 18 -2.92 -6.50 -3.94
CA VAL A 18 -2.48 -5.35 -4.76
C VAL A 18 -2.78 -5.63 -6.23
N ARG A 19 -3.38 -4.66 -6.91
CA ARG A 19 -3.70 -4.73 -8.33
C ARG A 19 -3.08 -3.54 -9.06
N ILE A 20 -2.25 -3.82 -10.06
CA ILE A 20 -1.66 -2.82 -10.94
C ILE A 20 -2.04 -3.20 -12.37
N ALA A 21 -2.72 -2.29 -13.06
CA ALA A 21 -3.25 -2.54 -14.39
C ALA A 21 -2.81 -1.42 -15.34
N ALA A 22 -1.92 -1.75 -16.27
CA ALA A 22 -1.37 -0.83 -17.24
C ALA A 22 -1.93 -1.12 -18.65
N ALA A 23 -2.48 -0.10 -19.28
CA ALA A 23 -2.78 -0.09 -20.71
C ALA A 23 -1.72 0.72 -21.47
N LYS A 24 -0.99 1.59 -20.81
CA LYS A 24 0.06 2.43 -21.38
C LYS A 24 1.37 2.28 -20.63
N HIS A 25 1.52 2.92 -19.48
CA HIS A 25 2.75 2.85 -18.71
C HIS A 25 2.53 3.23 -17.25
N ILE A 26 2.96 2.38 -16.33
CA ILE A 26 3.04 2.66 -14.90
C ILE A 26 4.49 2.51 -14.48
N LYS A 27 5.08 3.60 -14.01
CA LYS A 27 6.44 3.63 -13.48
C LYS A 27 6.40 3.80 -11.97
N ILE A 28 7.13 2.95 -11.26
CA ILE A 28 7.22 2.91 -9.81
C ILE A 28 8.69 3.07 -9.44
N GLY A 29 9.00 4.04 -8.59
CA GLY A 29 10.34 4.29 -8.07
C GLY A 29 10.76 3.29 -7.00
N ASP A 30 11.95 3.50 -6.44
CA ASP A 30 12.55 2.62 -5.44
C ASP A 30 11.86 2.75 -4.07
N GLY A 31 11.84 1.66 -3.31
CA GLY A 31 11.38 1.63 -1.94
C GLY A 31 9.87 1.85 -1.76
N CYS A 32 9.09 1.82 -2.83
CA CYS A 32 7.64 2.03 -2.77
C CYS A 32 6.93 0.90 -2.03
N MET A 33 5.86 1.25 -1.31
CA MET A 33 5.04 0.30 -0.57
C MET A 33 3.58 0.35 -1.01
N PHE A 34 3.02 -0.83 -1.25
CA PHE A 34 1.62 -1.02 -1.64
C PHE A 34 0.92 -1.89 -0.61
N ALA A 35 0.03 -1.26 0.16
CA ALA A 35 -0.77 -1.95 1.16
C ALA A 35 -1.92 -2.76 0.54
N ASN A 36 -2.54 -3.60 1.37
CA ASN A 36 -3.51 -4.59 0.92
C ASN A 36 -4.62 -4.02 0.02
N SER A 37 -4.87 -4.73 -1.08
CA SER A 37 -6.00 -4.45 -1.98
C SER A 37 -6.01 -3.05 -2.59
N CYS A 38 -4.90 -2.30 -2.58
CA CYS A 38 -4.83 -1.05 -3.31
C CYS A 38 -4.85 -1.30 -4.83
N TYR A 39 -5.32 -0.31 -5.60
CA TYR A 39 -5.49 -0.41 -7.03
C TYR A 39 -4.84 0.78 -7.76
N VAL A 40 -3.97 0.50 -8.71
CA VAL A 40 -3.32 1.49 -9.58
C VAL A 40 -3.69 1.18 -11.02
N SER A 41 -4.29 2.14 -11.73
CA SER A 41 -4.70 1.93 -13.11
C SER A 41 -4.51 3.19 -13.96
N ASP A 42 -3.83 3.02 -15.07
CA ASP A 42 -3.51 4.10 -16.01
C ASP A 42 -4.55 4.28 -17.13
N ALA A 43 -5.67 3.57 -17.09
CA ALA A 43 -6.68 3.61 -18.12
C ALA A 43 -8.11 3.60 -17.60
N ASP A 44 -9.01 4.17 -18.43
CA ASP A 44 -10.42 3.79 -18.46
C ASP A 44 -10.52 2.50 -19.28
N TRP A 45 -11.05 1.44 -18.67
CA TRP A 45 -11.11 0.14 -19.35
C TRP A 45 -12.23 0.01 -20.38
N HIS A 46 -12.98 1.08 -20.57
CA HIS A 46 -14.00 1.23 -21.64
C HIS A 46 -14.08 2.68 -22.09
N GLY A 47 -14.51 2.90 -23.32
CA GLY A 47 -14.83 4.24 -23.81
C GLY A 47 -16.01 4.86 -23.05
N ILE A 48 -15.96 6.17 -22.79
CA ILE A 48 -17.01 6.86 -22.03
C ILE A 48 -18.36 6.83 -22.78
N TYR A 49 -18.34 7.02 -24.09
CA TYR A 49 -19.52 7.01 -24.95
C TYR A 49 -19.71 5.69 -25.68
N ASN A 50 -18.63 5.04 -26.10
CA ASN A 50 -18.64 3.71 -26.71
C ASN A 50 -18.09 2.69 -25.71
N ARG A 51 -18.96 2.07 -24.93
CA ARG A 51 -18.56 1.09 -23.90
C ARG A 51 -18.15 -0.28 -24.45
N ALA A 52 -18.35 -0.52 -25.74
CA ALA A 52 -17.82 -1.70 -26.45
C ALA A 52 -16.32 -1.55 -26.76
N GLU A 53 -15.79 -0.33 -26.67
CA GLU A 53 -14.37 -0.06 -26.84
C GLU A 53 -13.57 -0.69 -25.68
N PRO A 54 -12.62 -1.60 -25.98
CA PRO A 54 -12.01 -2.46 -24.94
C PRO A 54 -11.07 -1.69 -24.01
N VAL A 55 -10.45 -0.60 -24.47
CA VAL A 55 -9.65 0.32 -23.66
C VAL A 55 -9.98 1.75 -24.09
N GLY A 56 -10.44 2.55 -23.14
CA GLY A 56 -10.70 3.96 -23.34
C GLY A 56 -9.45 4.82 -23.19
N ASN A 57 -9.61 6.00 -22.58
CA ASN A 57 -8.52 6.94 -22.43
C ASN A 57 -7.48 6.44 -21.41
N ALA A 58 -6.22 6.28 -21.82
CA ALA A 58 -5.10 5.89 -21.00
C ALA A 58 -4.07 7.03 -20.88
N LYS A 59 -3.57 7.26 -19.64
CA LYS A 59 -2.52 8.23 -19.32
C LYS A 59 -1.53 7.59 -18.34
N PRO A 60 -0.20 7.72 -18.61
CA PRO A 60 0.81 7.11 -17.73
C PRO A 60 0.68 7.55 -16.28
N ILE A 61 1.10 6.67 -15.37
CA ILE A 61 1.24 6.97 -13.95
C ILE A 61 2.71 6.92 -13.60
N GLU A 62 3.16 7.85 -12.75
CA GLU A 62 4.50 7.83 -12.20
C GLU A 62 4.45 7.96 -10.67
N LEU A 63 4.95 6.96 -9.97
CA LEU A 63 5.20 6.99 -8.54
C LEU A 63 6.71 7.19 -8.33
N LYS A 64 7.08 8.26 -7.64
CA LYS A 64 8.49 8.53 -7.30
C LYS A 64 8.93 7.63 -6.15
N ASP A 65 10.20 7.74 -5.73
CA ASP A 65 10.76 6.88 -4.70
C ASP A 65 10.06 7.04 -3.35
N ASN A 66 10.03 5.96 -2.59
CA ASN A 66 9.51 5.91 -1.22
C ASN A 66 8.06 6.39 -1.10
N VAL A 67 7.23 6.10 -2.10
CA VAL A 67 5.78 6.37 -2.04
C VAL A 67 5.09 5.21 -1.32
N TRP A 68 4.21 5.55 -0.39
CA TRP A 68 3.37 4.57 0.29
C TRP A 68 1.91 4.71 -0.13
N ILE A 69 1.37 3.67 -0.78
CA ILE A 69 -0.05 3.56 -1.13
C ILE A 69 -0.75 2.76 -0.04
N GLY A 70 -1.67 3.40 0.67
CA GLY A 70 -2.42 2.82 1.79
C GLY A 70 -3.45 1.78 1.34
N ASP A 71 -3.97 1.09 2.33
CA ASP A 71 -4.94 0.00 2.17
C ASP A 71 -6.15 0.43 1.34
N ARG A 72 -6.54 -0.34 0.31
CA ARG A 72 -7.68 -0.06 -0.58
C ARG A 72 -7.67 1.32 -1.24
N ALA A 73 -6.53 2.01 -1.26
CA ALA A 73 -6.42 3.25 -2.00
C ALA A 73 -6.44 3.00 -3.52
N ILE A 74 -6.94 3.97 -4.26
CA ILE A 74 -7.02 3.92 -5.72
C ILE A 74 -6.19 5.06 -6.30
N VAL A 75 -5.30 4.75 -7.24
CA VAL A 75 -4.56 5.73 -8.03
C VAL A 75 -5.04 5.66 -9.47
N GLY A 76 -5.62 6.75 -9.94
CA GLY A 76 -6.16 6.87 -11.30
C GLY A 76 -5.11 7.30 -12.31
N LYS A 77 -5.47 7.17 -13.58
CA LYS A 77 -4.65 7.50 -14.73
C LYS A 77 -4.12 8.93 -14.75
N GLY A 78 -2.91 9.10 -15.26
CA GLY A 78 -2.29 10.41 -15.50
C GLY A 78 -1.79 11.09 -14.22
N VAL A 79 -1.65 10.35 -13.12
CA VAL A 79 -1.20 10.89 -11.83
C VAL A 79 0.30 10.70 -11.66
N THR A 80 0.97 11.73 -11.20
CA THR A 80 2.32 11.67 -10.65
C THR A 80 2.25 11.83 -9.13
N ILE A 81 2.83 10.88 -8.38
CA ILE A 81 2.97 10.98 -6.92
C ILE A 81 4.42 11.25 -6.58
N GLY A 82 4.65 12.38 -5.89
CA GLY A 82 5.98 12.85 -5.51
C GLY A 82 6.64 11.98 -4.44
N LYS A 83 7.97 12.07 -4.38
CA LYS A 83 8.83 11.31 -3.46
C LYS A 83 8.38 11.47 -2.00
N ASN A 84 8.52 10.40 -1.22
CA ASN A 84 8.20 10.32 0.22
C ASN A 84 6.73 10.61 0.56
N SER A 85 5.83 10.62 -0.41
CA SER A 85 4.42 10.91 -0.13
C SER A 85 3.63 9.67 0.22
N ILE A 86 2.60 9.87 1.02
CA ILE A 86 1.74 8.81 1.53
C ILE A 86 0.31 9.05 1.05
N VAL A 87 -0.29 8.03 0.47
CA VAL A 87 -1.71 7.99 0.17
C VAL A 87 -2.42 7.23 1.30
N ALA A 88 -3.27 7.91 2.04
CA ALA A 88 -3.99 7.30 3.16
C ALA A 88 -4.95 6.19 2.67
N ALA A 89 -5.23 5.23 3.56
CA ALA A 89 -6.13 4.12 3.25
C ALA A 89 -7.49 4.57 2.72
N GLY A 90 -8.05 3.87 1.74
CA GLY A 90 -9.35 4.14 1.13
C GLY A 90 -9.42 5.41 0.27
N SER A 91 -8.30 6.06 -0.01
CA SER A 91 -8.27 7.32 -0.77
C SER A 91 -8.34 7.09 -2.27
N VAL A 92 -8.87 8.08 -3.01
CA VAL A 92 -8.93 8.05 -4.48
C VAL A 92 -8.14 9.22 -5.05
N VAL A 93 -6.97 8.91 -5.60
CA VAL A 93 -6.05 9.91 -6.17
C VAL A 93 -6.34 10.07 -7.66
N VAL A 94 -6.76 11.27 -8.06
CA VAL A 94 -7.09 11.62 -9.45
C VAL A 94 -6.36 12.88 -9.93
N LYS A 95 -5.43 13.40 -9.13
CA LYS A 95 -4.56 14.54 -9.44
C LYS A 95 -3.17 14.28 -8.89
N ASP A 96 -2.19 14.99 -9.45
CA ASP A 96 -0.82 14.92 -8.99
C ASP A 96 -0.69 15.25 -7.50
N VAL A 97 0.20 14.53 -6.85
CA VAL A 97 0.53 14.67 -5.44
C VAL A 97 1.95 15.18 -5.34
N PRO A 98 2.20 16.31 -4.66
CA PRO A 98 3.55 16.81 -4.44
C PRO A 98 4.36 15.87 -3.56
N SER A 99 5.68 16.08 -3.49
CA SER A 99 6.56 15.33 -2.61
C SER A 99 6.36 15.70 -1.14
N ASN A 100 6.67 14.77 -0.24
CA ASN A 100 6.65 14.97 1.21
C ASN A 100 5.30 15.41 1.76
N VAL A 101 4.21 14.78 1.31
CA VAL A 101 2.86 15.04 1.84
C VAL A 101 2.12 13.74 2.15
N ILE A 102 1.11 13.85 3.02
CA ILE A 102 0.08 12.84 3.17
C ILE A 102 -1.18 13.35 2.49
N VAL A 103 -1.73 12.55 1.58
CA VAL A 103 -3.04 12.83 0.94
C VAL A 103 -4.07 11.81 1.36
N GLY A 104 -5.35 12.24 1.42
CA GLY A 104 -6.43 11.34 1.79
C GLY A 104 -7.80 11.84 1.36
N GLY A 105 -8.76 10.91 1.34
CA GLY A 105 -10.16 11.16 0.97
C GLY A 105 -10.47 10.80 -0.48
N ASN A 106 -11.72 11.07 -0.88
CA ASN A 106 -12.24 10.83 -2.24
C ASN A 106 -13.00 12.08 -2.74
N PRO A 107 -12.45 12.86 -3.68
CA PRO A 107 -11.08 12.78 -4.18
C PRO A 107 -10.04 13.14 -3.11
N ALA A 108 -8.82 12.57 -3.24
CA ALA A 108 -7.74 12.82 -2.29
C ALA A 108 -7.30 14.29 -2.29
N LYS A 109 -7.05 14.80 -1.08
CA LYS A 109 -6.53 16.15 -0.83
C LYS A 109 -5.35 16.05 0.15
N ILE A 110 -4.48 17.05 0.17
CA ILE A 110 -3.41 17.12 1.16
C ILE A 110 -4.00 17.22 2.55
N ILE A 111 -3.60 16.30 3.43
CA ILE A 111 -3.98 16.26 4.85
C ILE A 111 -2.87 16.87 5.70
N LYS A 112 -1.61 16.60 5.32
CA LYS A 112 -0.45 16.97 6.12
C LYS A 112 0.78 17.09 5.23
N ASP A 113 1.59 18.11 5.50
CA ASP A 113 2.95 18.21 4.99
C ASP A 113 3.90 17.41 5.89
N LEU A 114 4.83 16.69 5.27
CA LEU A 114 5.89 15.98 5.96
C LEU A 114 7.15 16.85 5.96
N ASP A 115 7.82 16.92 7.10
CA ASP A 115 9.05 17.66 7.25
C ASP A 115 10.20 16.92 6.55
N PRO A 116 10.75 17.44 5.44
CA PRO A 116 11.79 16.76 4.68
C PRO A 116 13.16 16.74 5.40
N THR A 117 13.29 17.49 6.50
CA THR A 117 14.53 17.53 7.30
C THR A 117 14.57 16.45 8.38
N LYS A 118 13.43 15.79 8.65
CA LYS A 118 13.39 14.69 9.59
C LYS A 118 14.01 13.44 8.98
N GLU A 119 14.89 12.85 9.75
CA GLU A 119 15.46 11.54 9.41
C GLU A 119 14.32 10.52 9.24
N SER A 120 14.33 9.83 8.11
CA SER A 120 13.35 8.78 7.81
C SER A 120 14.09 7.49 7.47
N PHE A 121 13.79 6.44 8.18
CA PHE A 121 14.27 5.10 7.87
C PHE A 121 13.34 4.46 6.84
N THR A 122 13.90 4.13 5.70
CA THR A 122 13.13 3.60 4.55
C THR A 122 13.34 2.09 4.39
N ARG A 123 12.57 1.47 3.51
CA ARG A 123 12.82 0.08 3.15
C ARG A 123 14.16 -0.14 2.47
N ILE A 124 14.64 0.86 1.75
CA ILE A 124 15.96 0.81 1.09
C ILE A 124 17.03 0.64 2.18
N ASP A 125 16.98 1.48 3.21
CA ASP A 125 17.92 1.42 4.34
C ASP A 125 17.87 0.06 5.05
N LEU A 126 16.66 -0.48 5.25
CA LEU A 126 16.47 -1.78 5.87
C LEU A 126 17.13 -2.93 5.09
N PHE A 127 17.04 -2.91 3.75
CA PHE A 127 17.59 -3.98 2.91
C PHE A 127 19.08 -3.79 2.57
N GLN A 128 19.60 -2.59 2.73
CA GLN A 128 21.03 -2.32 2.57
C GLN A 128 21.86 -2.77 3.78
N ASP A 129 21.23 -2.96 4.93
CA ASP A 129 21.85 -3.48 6.15
C ASP A 129 21.29 -4.88 6.47
N PRO A 130 21.99 -5.97 6.09
CA PRO A 130 21.55 -7.33 6.37
C PRO A 130 21.38 -7.62 7.86
N ASP A 131 22.26 -7.06 8.71
CA ASP A 131 22.20 -7.27 10.15
C ASP A 131 20.96 -6.58 10.76
N ALA A 132 20.60 -5.40 10.25
CA ALA A 132 19.37 -4.71 10.67
C ALA A 132 18.12 -5.50 10.29
N LEU A 133 18.12 -6.12 9.11
CA LEU A 133 17.03 -6.97 8.64
C LEU A 133 16.87 -8.23 9.53
N GLU A 134 17.98 -8.93 9.81
CA GLU A 134 17.98 -10.11 10.67
C GLU A 134 17.51 -9.76 12.09
N ASN A 135 18.03 -8.69 12.67
CA ASN A 135 17.64 -8.20 13.99
C ASN A 135 16.14 -7.82 14.05
N LEU A 136 15.60 -7.26 12.95
CA LEU A 136 14.17 -6.94 12.86
C LEU A 136 13.34 -8.22 12.89
N TYR A 137 13.67 -9.23 12.09
CA TYR A 137 12.96 -10.51 12.08
C TYR A 137 13.06 -11.23 13.41
N ASP A 138 14.24 -11.27 14.01
CA ASP A 138 14.45 -11.84 15.35
C ASP A 138 13.61 -11.12 16.41
N SER A 139 13.48 -9.81 16.32
CA SER A 139 12.66 -9.03 17.26
C SER A 139 11.16 -9.30 17.08
N LEU A 140 10.70 -9.44 15.83
CA LEU A 140 9.31 -9.79 15.51
C LEU A 140 8.99 -11.21 15.99
N ASP A 141 9.88 -12.18 15.72
CA ASP A 141 9.73 -13.55 16.19
C ASP A 141 9.69 -13.63 17.74
N ARG A 142 10.51 -12.85 18.42
CA ARG A 142 10.46 -12.77 19.89
C ARG A 142 9.16 -12.17 20.41
N LEU A 143 8.59 -11.18 19.71
CA LEU A 143 7.30 -10.60 20.07
C LEU A 143 6.15 -11.59 19.82
N ASP A 144 6.16 -12.26 18.67
CA ASP A 144 5.10 -13.19 18.29
C ASP A 144 5.21 -14.53 19.04
N LEU A 145 6.42 -15.04 19.24
CA LEU A 145 6.68 -16.33 19.85
C LEU A 145 6.95 -16.23 21.36
N GLY A 146 7.35 -15.08 21.87
CA GLY A 146 7.68 -14.88 23.28
C GLY A 146 6.52 -15.14 24.23
N GLN A 147 5.29 -15.11 23.73
CA GLN A 147 4.08 -15.49 24.47
C GLN A 147 3.56 -16.89 24.11
N ASN A 148 4.19 -17.60 23.17
CA ASN A 148 3.82 -18.95 22.76
C ASN A 148 4.35 -20.01 23.74
N SER A 149 3.79 -20.03 24.93
CA SER A 149 3.92 -21.16 25.86
C SER A 149 2.70 -22.07 25.74
N SER A 150 2.88 -23.37 26.02
CA SER A 150 1.76 -24.31 26.11
C SER A 150 0.64 -23.78 27.01
N TRP A 151 0.99 -23.01 28.05
CA TRP A 151 0.04 -22.37 28.98
C TRP A 151 -0.73 -21.22 28.33
N ASN A 152 -0.10 -20.39 27.53
CA ASN A 152 -0.78 -19.31 26.79
C ASN A 152 -1.67 -19.86 25.68
N TRP A 153 -1.25 -20.94 25.01
CA TRP A 153 -2.09 -21.67 24.06
C TRP A 153 -3.33 -22.25 24.74
N ILE A 154 -3.21 -22.90 25.89
CA ILE A 154 -4.34 -23.41 26.70
C ILE A 154 -5.26 -22.24 27.12
N ARG A 155 -4.68 -21.11 27.58
CA ARG A 155 -5.46 -19.91 27.92
C ARG A 155 -6.26 -19.36 26.74
N SER A 156 -5.68 -19.31 25.54
CA SER A 156 -6.38 -18.81 24.36
C SER A 156 -7.60 -19.69 24.01
N ILE A 157 -7.50 -21.00 24.15
CA ILE A 157 -8.61 -21.93 23.95
C ILE A 157 -9.70 -21.73 25.02
N ILE A 158 -9.32 -21.58 26.27
CA ILE A 158 -10.26 -21.38 27.38
C ILE A 158 -10.95 -20.02 27.28
N CYS A 159 -10.21 -18.95 26.96
CA CYS A 159 -10.74 -17.60 26.83
C CYS A 159 -11.68 -17.47 25.60
N CYS A 160 -11.38 -18.12 24.48
CA CYS A 160 -12.27 -18.15 23.33
C CYS A 160 -13.61 -18.86 23.65
N ARG A 161 -13.61 -19.88 24.50
CA ARG A 161 -14.83 -20.52 24.96
C ARG A 161 -15.63 -19.65 25.94
N CYS A 162 -14.97 -18.84 26.78
CA CYS A 162 -15.65 -17.92 27.69
C CYS A 162 -16.33 -16.75 26.95
N VAL A 163 -15.71 -16.21 25.88
CA VAL A 163 -16.33 -15.13 25.09
C VAL A 163 -17.57 -15.63 24.34
N CYS A 164 -17.58 -16.87 23.85
CA CYS A 164 -18.78 -17.46 23.25
C CYS A 164 -19.92 -17.75 24.26
N LEU A 165 -19.60 -17.97 25.54
CA LEU A 165 -20.63 -18.20 26.56
C LEU A 165 -21.21 -16.90 27.13
N CYS A 166 -20.45 -15.79 27.06
CA CYS A 166 -20.94 -14.50 27.54
C CYS A 166 -21.90 -13.80 26.56
N SER A 167 -21.84 -14.15 25.27
CA SER A 167 -22.78 -13.61 24.26
C SER A 167 -24.16 -14.26 24.30
N THR A 168 -24.33 -15.37 25.04
CA THR A 168 -25.61 -16.11 25.14
C THR A 168 -26.39 -15.79 26.42
N ILE A 169 -25.84 -14.97 27.34
CA ILE A 169 -26.46 -14.63 28.64
C ILE A 169 -26.95 -13.16 28.69
N CYS A 170 -26.70 -12.36 27.64
CA CYS A 170 -27.22 -10.99 27.51
C CYS A 170 -28.24 -10.91 26.37
N GLN A 171 -29.33 -11.67 26.46
CA GLN A 171 -30.62 -11.41 25.80
C GLN A 171 -31.72 -11.48 26.83
#